data_cda997caa1a35317d70d4e133c5daaf7
#
_entry.id   cda997caa1a35317d70d4e133c5daaf7
#
_cell.length_a   1.000
_cell.length_b   1.000
_cell.length_c   1.000
_cell.angle_alpha   90.00
_cell.angle_beta   90.00
_cell.angle_gamma   90.00
#
_symmetry.space_group_name_H-M   'P 1'
#
loop_
_entity.id
_entity.type
_entity.pdbx_description
1 polymer ?
#
loop_
_entity_poly.entity_id
_entity_poly.type
_entity_poly.pdbx_seq_one_letter_code
_entity_poly.pdbx_strand_id
1 'polypeptide(L)'
;QYAGEMKKGVFTVMNYLMPLQPRRDLPPAERALPLHASANIGPENDVSLFFGLRGTGTTTLSADPKRDLIGDDEHVWTTKGVFNIEGGCYAKTIDLSPEKEPEVHAAIRYGSVLENVVWDEATGEVDYSDVSITENTRASYPLQFMPNARIPATVEHQPERVILLTCDAFGVLPPISKLTPEQVMYHFISGYTAKVAGTEMGVTEPQATFSACFGAPFLVWHPYVYAEMLAAKLEKSGAPAYLVNTGWTGGAYGVGSRMSLKDTRQLIDAIHDGSLDGMQWEEMPIFGLQVPSTGIKDVPLETLQPLKAWQKNGQSEGKFQETATSLAKLFQGNFQ
;
A
#
# COMPACT_ATOMS: atom_id res chain seq x y z
N GLN A 1 -13.19 -14.71 17.88
CA GLN A 1 -14.12 -13.90 17.10
C GLN A 1 -13.34 -12.75 16.48
N TYR A 2 -13.83 -12.19 15.37
CA TYR A 2 -13.15 -11.15 14.61
C TYR A 2 -14.18 -10.20 13.99
N ALA A 3 -14.37 -9.03 14.61
CA ALA A 3 -15.36 -8.04 14.17
C ALA A 3 -15.04 -7.44 12.78
N GLY A 4 -13.77 -7.48 12.36
CA GLY A 4 -13.34 -7.11 11.02
C GLY A 4 -14.04 -7.87 9.88
N GLU A 5 -14.60 -9.06 10.13
CA GLU A 5 -15.42 -9.79 9.14
C GLU A 5 -16.69 -9.00 8.77
N MET A 6 -17.33 -8.32 9.71
CA MET A 6 -18.50 -7.48 9.41
C MET A 6 -18.11 -6.31 8.51
N LYS A 7 -17.02 -5.60 8.86
CA LYS A 7 -16.46 -4.53 8.04
C LYS A 7 -16.17 -5.01 6.62
N LYS A 8 -15.43 -6.11 6.49
CA LYS A 8 -15.04 -6.65 5.19
C LYS A 8 -16.19 -7.28 4.40
N GLY A 9 -17.21 -7.78 5.09
CA GLY A 9 -18.46 -8.20 4.47
C GLY A 9 -19.19 -7.02 3.80
N VAL A 10 -19.30 -5.88 4.48
CA VAL A 10 -19.86 -4.65 3.89
C VAL A 10 -19.02 -4.18 2.71
N PHE A 11 -17.68 -4.20 2.83
CA PHE A 11 -16.79 -3.85 1.74
C PHE A 11 -16.97 -4.76 0.51
N THR A 12 -17.19 -6.05 0.72
CA THR A 12 -17.51 -7.00 -0.36
C THR A 12 -18.81 -6.61 -1.09
N VAL A 13 -19.85 -6.21 -0.34
CA VAL A 13 -21.09 -5.68 -0.93
C VAL A 13 -20.81 -4.40 -1.74
N MET A 14 -19.98 -3.51 -1.25
CA MET A 14 -19.59 -2.28 -1.97
C MET A 14 -18.79 -2.61 -3.24
N ASN A 15 -17.93 -3.63 -3.21
CA ASN A 15 -17.22 -4.11 -4.41
C ASN A 15 -18.18 -4.64 -5.50
N TYR A 16 -19.34 -5.14 -5.12
CA TYR A 16 -20.38 -5.51 -6.07
C TYR A 16 -21.16 -4.29 -6.58
N LEU A 17 -21.61 -3.40 -5.69
CA LEU A 17 -22.56 -2.34 -6.01
C LEU A 17 -21.89 -1.14 -6.72
N MET A 18 -20.69 -0.73 -6.28
CA MET A 18 -20.07 0.51 -6.78
C MET A 18 -19.77 0.47 -8.28
N PRO A 19 -19.24 -0.61 -8.89
CA PRO A 19 -19.03 -0.68 -10.33
C PRO A 19 -20.32 -0.58 -11.18
N LEU A 20 -21.48 -0.69 -10.55
CA LEU A 20 -22.77 -0.48 -11.20
C LEU A 20 -23.25 0.97 -11.18
N GLN A 21 -22.56 1.85 -10.42
CA GLN A 21 -22.94 3.23 -10.19
C GLN A 21 -22.17 4.21 -11.09
N PRO A 22 -22.78 5.34 -11.50
CA PRO A 22 -24.22 5.62 -11.39
C PRO A 22 -25.07 4.76 -12.34
N ARG A 23 -24.47 4.19 -13.37
CA ARG A 23 -25.10 3.26 -14.32
C ARG A 23 -24.04 2.31 -14.90
N ARG A 24 -24.41 1.03 -15.05
CA ARG A 24 -23.51 -0.02 -15.54
C ARG A 24 -23.06 0.16 -17.00
N ASP A 25 -23.88 0.78 -17.82
CA ASP A 25 -23.61 1.02 -19.25
C ASP A 25 -22.67 2.19 -19.55
N LEU A 26 -22.26 2.93 -18.52
CA LEU A 26 -21.26 4.00 -18.65
C LEU A 26 -19.86 3.45 -18.90
N PRO A 27 -18.99 4.24 -19.57
CA PRO A 27 -17.58 3.92 -19.72
C PRO A 27 -16.91 3.62 -18.37
N PRO A 28 -15.88 2.77 -18.32
CA PRO A 28 -15.21 2.39 -17.08
C PRO A 28 -14.73 3.58 -16.24
N ALA A 29 -14.20 4.64 -16.86
CA ALA A 29 -13.75 5.84 -16.18
C ALA A 29 -14.86 6.64 -15.47
N GLU A 30 -16.12 6.43 -15.84
CA GLU A 30 -17.26 7.17 -15.30
C GLU A 30 -18.00 6.42 -14.20
N ARG A 31 -17.68 5.13 -14.03
CA ARG A 31 -18.25 4.32 -12.94
C ARG A 31 -17.49 4.53 -11.63
N ALA A 32 -18.16 4.26 -10.53
CA ALA A 32 -17.56 4.34 -9.19
C ALA A 32 -16.67 3.12 -8.93
N LEU A 33 -15.40 3.34 -8.67
CA LEU A 33 -14.40 2.29 -8.42
C LEU A 33 -14.15 2.13 -6.92
N PRO A 34 -14.58 1.02 -6.31
CA PRO A 34 -14.22 0.70 -4.92
C PRO A 34 -12.75 0.27 -4.85
N LEU A 35 -12.06 0.70 -3.80
CA LEU A 35 -10.62 0.57 -3.64
C LEU A 35 -10.29 0.04 -2.25
N HIS A 36 -9.54 -1.04 -2.17
CA HIS A 36 -8.80 -1.43 -0.97
C HIS A 36 -7.48 -0.65 -0.97
N ALA A 37 -7.54 0.57 -0.47
CA ALA A 37 -6.45 1.54 -0.55
C ALA A 37 -6.61 2.60 0.54
N SER A 38 -5.50 3.13 1.04
CA SER A 38 -5.49 4.36 1.84
C SER A 38 -5.54 5.59 0.91
N ALA A 39 -6.02 6.71 1.43
CA ALA A 39 -6.04 7.97 0.72
C ALA A 39 -5.70 9.15 1.64
N ASN A 40 -4.91 10.09 1.14
CA ASN A 40 -4.64 11.36 1.79
C ASN A 40 -4.70 12.53 0.81
N ILE A 41 -4.74 13.75 1.35
CA ILE A 41 -4.76 14.98 0.58
C ILE A 41 -3.72 15.95 1.14
N GLY A 42 -2.90 16.50 0.27
CA GLY A 42 -1.89 17.48 0.60
C GLY A 42 -2.44 18.92 0.66
N PRO A 43 -1.60 19.88 1.07
CA PRO A 43 -1.98 21.28 1.22
C PRO A 43 -2.39 21.95 -0.10
N GLU A 44 -1.91 21.45 -1.22
CA GLU A 44 -2.28 21.93 -2.56
C GLU A 44 -3.54 21.26 -3.13
N ASN A 45 -4.29 20.53 -2.28
CA ASN A 45 -5.43 19.68 -2.62
C ASN A 45 -5.07 18.49 -3.53
N ASP A 46 -3.83 18.10 -3.57
CA ASP A 46 -3.29 16.96 -4.29
C ASP A 46 -3.62 15.65 -3.56
N VAL A 47 -4.52 14.87 -4.15
CA VAL A 47 -4.98 13.59 -3.58
C VAL A 47 -4.05 12.46 -4.01
N SER A 48 -3.63 11.63 -3.05
CA SER A 48 -2.84 10.41 -3.30
C SER A 48 -3.57 9.16 -2.83
N LEU A 49 -3.52 8.11 -3.65
CA LEU A 49 -4.03 6.78 -3.33
C LEU A 49 -2.87 5.82 -3.12
N PHE A 50 -2.95 5.02 -2.05
CA PHE A 50 -1.94 4.03 -1.70
C PHE A 50 -2.56 2.64 -1.68
N PHE A 51 -2.18 1.81 -2.62
CA PHE A 51 -2.55 0.40 -2.65
C PHE A 51 -1.44 -0.44 -2.05
N GLY A 52 -1.79 -1.46 -1.30
CA GLY A 52 -0.80 -2.40 -0.79
C GLY A 52 -1.43 -3.44 0.11
N LEU A 53 -0.76 -4.57 0.21
CA LEU A 53 -1.13 -5.65 1.12
C LEU A 53 -0.55 -5.42 2.51
N ARG A 54 -0.98 -6.24 3.46
CA ARG A 54 -0.45 -6.24 4.82
C ARG A 54 1.08 -6.27 4.82
N GLY A 55 1.70 -5.42 5.62
CA GLY A 55 3.16 -5.35 5.77
C GLY A 55 3.90 -4.49 4.73
N THR A 56 3.20 -3.93 3.75
CA THR A 56 3.78 -3.00 2.78
C THR A 56 3.88 -1.57 3.28
N GLY A 57 3.21 -1.23 4.39
CA GLY A 57 3.30 0.09 5.04
C GLY A 57 2.22 1.08 4.59
N THR A 58 1.10 0.64 4.02
CA THR A 58 0.00 1.52 3.58
C THR A 58 -0.43 2.51 4.64
N THR A 59 -0.78 2.04 5.83
CA THR A 59 -1.24 2.89 6.95
C THR A 59 -0.16 3.90 7.39
N THR A 60 1.08 3.42 7.57
CA THR A 60 2.21 4.27 8.03
C THR A 60 2.60 5.35 7.01
N LEU A 61 2.51 5.05 5.71
CA LEU A 61 2.91 5.99 4.66
C LEU A 61 1.80 6.96 4.27
N SER A 62 0.52 6.56 4.41
CA SER A 62 -0.62 7.45 4.18
C SER A 62 -0.89 8.40 5.34
N ALA A 63 -0.52 8.02 6.58
CA ALA A 63 -0.65 8.83 7.79
C ALA A 63 0.54 9.82 7.92
N ASP A 64 0.80 10.60 6.88
CA ASP A 64 1.81 11.66 6.90
C ASP A 64 1.28 12.89 7.66
N PRO A 65 1.99 13.41 8.69
CA PRO A 65 1.55 14.58 9.44
C PRO A 65 1.45 15.86 8.60
N LYS A 66 2.03 15.90 7.41
CA LYS A 66 1.95 17.03 6.46
C LYS A 66 0.72 16.97 5.55
N ARG A 67 -0.06 15.90 5.61
CA ARG A 67 -1.20 15.63 4.73
C ARG A 67 -2.40 15.20 5.55
N ASP A 68 -3.60 15.62 5.13
CA ASP A 68 -4.83 15.19 5.79
C ASP A 68 -5.21 13.77 5.34
N LEU A 69 -5.47 12.90 6.30
CA LEU A 69 -5.92 11.53 6.05
C LEU A 69 -7.41 11.53 5.65
N ILE A 70 -7.73 11.02 4.46
CA ILE A 70 -9.11 10.77 4.03
C ILE A 70 -9.59 9.42 4.61
N GLY A 71 -8.69 8.45 4.68
CA GLY A 71 -8.90 7.17 5.31
C GLY A 71 -7.74 6.20 5.04
N ASP A 72 -7.68 5.11 5.79
CA ASP A 72 -6.53 4.20 5.79
C ASP A 72 -6.76 2.86 5.06
N ASP A 73 -8.02 2.54 4.62
CA ASP A 73 -8.30 1.18 4.11
C ASP A 73 -9.30 1.13 2.93
N GLU A 74 -10.49 1.74 3.04
CA GLU A 74 -11.58 1.51 2.08
C GLU A 74 -12.14 2.82 1.51
N HIS A 75 -12.03 2.98 0.19
CA HIS A 75 -12.43 4.19 -0.52
C HIS A 75 -13.22 3.88 -1.79
N VAL A 76 -13.87 4.91 -2.32
CA VAL A 76 -14.45 4.88 -3.66
C VAL A 76 -13.95 6.06 -4.48
N TRP A 77 -13.44 5.79 -5.66
CA TRP A 77 -13.06 6.81 -6.64
C TRP A 77 -14.16 7.00 -7.68
N THR A 78 -14.74 8.19 -7.71
CA THR A 78 -15.82 8.59 -8.63
C THR A 78 -15.35 9.64 -9.63
N THR A 79 -16.26 10.08 -10.50
CA THR A 79 -16.02 11.23 -11.40
C THR A 79 -15.92 12.57 -10.65
N LYS A 80 -16.39 12.62 -9.40
CA LYS A 80 -16.35 13.84 -8.57
C LYS A 80 -15.13 13.91 -7.67
N GLY A 81 -14.49 12.77 -7.39
CA GLY A 81 -13.36 12.67 -6.47
C GLY A 81 -13.37 11.38 -5.67
N VAL A 82 -12.81 11.40 -4.47
CA VAL A 82 -12.61 10.24 -3.62
C VAL A 82 -13.34 10.43 -2.30
N PHE A 83 -13.93 9.35 -1.78
CA PHE A 83 -14.50 9.35 -0.44
C PHE A 83 -14.21 8.03 0.29
N ASN A 84 -14.07 8.13 1.61
CA ASN A 84 -13.96 6.98 2.50
C ASN A 84 -15.34 6.39 2.78
N ILE A 85 -15.47 5.07 2.84
CA ILE A 85 -16.73 4.36 3.06
C ILE A 85 -16.85 3.72 4.44
N GLU A 86 -15.84 3.86 5.30
CA GLU A 86 -15.80 3.24 6.63
C GLU A 86 -16.26 4.17 7.75
N GLY A 87 -15.96 5.47 7.66
CA GLY A 87 -16.18 6.42 8.72
C GLY A 87 -15.28 6.27 9.96
N GLY A 88 -14.32 5.36 9.95
CA GLY A 88 -13.42 5.06 11.04
C GLY A 88 -12.20 4.26 10.60
N CYS A 89 -11.36 3.91 11.56
CA CYS A 89 -10.19 3.05 11.37
C CYS A 89 -10.34 1.75 12.16
N TYR A 90 -9.66 0.70 11.69
CA TYR A 90 -9.59 -0.60 12.35
C TYR A 90 -8.14 -1.06 12.39
N ALA A 91 -7.39 -0.42 13.28
CA ALA A 91 -5.93 -0.54 13.36
C ALA A 91 -5.48 -1.85 14.04
N LYS A 92 -4.35 -2.39 13.61
CA LYS A 92 -3.63 -3.43 14.33
C LYS A 92 -2.89 -2.80 15.50
N THR A 93 -2.94 -3.42 16.68
CA THR A 93 -2.38 -2.83 17.90
C THR A 93 -1.23 -3.63 18.51
N ILE A 94 -0.83 -4.77 17.91
CA ILE A 94 0.31 -5.51 18.42
C ILE A 94 1.58 -4.66 18.39
N ASP A 95 2.30 -4.62 19.51
CA ASP A 95 3.51 -3.82 19.72
C ASP A 95 3.34 -2.32 19.41
N LEU A 96 2.09 -1.81 19.48
CA LEU A 96 1.79 -0.40 19.27
C LEU A 96 2.46 0.44 20.37
N SER A 97 3.18 1.47 19.94
CA SER A 97 3.77 2.44 20.87
C SER A 97 3.73 3.84 20.29
N PRO A 98 3.78 4.88 21.16
CA PRO A 98 3.79 6.27 20.70
C PRO A 98 5.01 6.63 19.86
N GLU A 99 6.13 5.87 19.98
CA GLU A 99 7.34 6.09 19.20
C GLU A 99 7.24 5.52 17.78
N LYS A 100 6.52 4.39 17.63
CA LYS A 100 6.40 3.69 16.33
C LYS A 100 5.28 4.28 15.48
N GLU A 101 4.11 4.50 16.08
CA GLU A 101 2.88 4.94 15.39
C GLU A 101 2.14 5.97 16.26
N PRO A 102 2.67 7.20 16.40
CA PRO A 102 2.16 8.21 17.32
C PRO A 102 0.70 8.60 17.03
N GLU A 103 0.30 8.71 15.76
CA GLU A 103 -1.04 9.10 15.36
C GLU A 103 -2.07 8.03 15.73
N VAL A 104 -1.78 6.76 15.47
CA VAL A 104 -2.65 5.63 15.82
C VAL A 104 -2.75 5.49 17.34
N HIS A 105 -1.62 5.59 18.04
CA HIS A 105 -1.59 5.53 19.50
C HIS A 105 -2.43 6.66 20.13
N ALA A 106 -2.30 7.88 19.64
CA ALA A 106 -3.07 9.03 20.12
C ALA A 106 -4.57 8.96 19.80
N ALA A 107 -4.94 8.24 18.72
CA ALA A 107 -6.34 8.05 18.33
C ALA A 107 -7.09 7.04 19.23
N ILE A 108 -6.36 6.15 19.92
CA ILE A 108 -6.97 5.18 20.83
C ILE A 108 -7.25 5.86 22.17
N ARG A 109 -8.50 6.20 22.40
CA ARG A 109 -8.96 6.92 23.58
C ARG A 109 -10.39 6.50 23.94
N TYR A 110 -10.97 7.08 24.98
CA TYR A 110 -12.36 6.82 25.37
C TYR A 110 -13.31 6.91 24.17
N GLY A 111 -14.09 5.86 23.96
CA GLY A 111 -14.95 5.67 22.78
C GLY A 111 -14.36 4.78 21.69
N SER A 112 -13.08 4.37 21.80
CA SER A 112 -12.50 3.30 20.98
C SER A 112 -12.92 1.93 21.47
N VAL A 113 -13.00 0.96 20.54
CA VAL A 113 -13.29 -0.45 20.87
C VAL A 113 -12.02 -1.25 20.64
N LEU A 114 -11.53 -1.91 21.71
CA LEU A 114 -10.40 -2.82 21.65
C LEU A 114 -10.90 -4.26 21.46
N GLU A 115 -10.26 -5.00 20.56
CA GLU A 115 -10.57 -6.39 20.27
C GLU A 115 -9.33 -7.27 20.47
N ASN A 116 -9.47 -8.30 21.28
CA ASN A 116 -8.41 -9.24 21.65
C ASN A 116 -7.20 -8.60 22.36
N VAL A 117 -7.34 -7.42 22.90
CA VAL A 117 -6.29 -6.69 23.61
C VAL A 117 -6.39 -7.00 25.10
N VAL A 118 -5.27 -7.35 25.71
CA VAL A 118 -5.19 -7.61 27.15
C VAL A 118 -5.10 -6.29 27.91
N TRP A 119 -5.77 -6.21 29.04
CA TRP A 119 -5.77 -5.05 29.92
C TRP A 119 -5.80 -5.50 31.39
N ASP A 120 -5.25 -4.68 32.27
CA ASP A 120 -5.30 -4.91 33.71
C ASP A 120 -6.59 -4.31 34.28
N GLU A 121 -7.43 -5.16 34.92
CA GLU A 121 -8.73 -4.74 35.47
C GLU A 121 -8.60 -3.74 36.62
N ALA A 122 -7.50 -3.77 37.38
CA ALA A 122 -7.33 -2.91 38.53
C ALA A 122 -6.82 -1.51 38.17
N THR A 123 -5.96 -1.41 37.18
CA THR A 123 -5.34 -0.14 36.74
C THR A 123 -6.01 0.44 35.50
N GLY A 124 -6.66 -0.39 34.67
CA GLY A 124 -7.17 -0.02 33.36
C GLY A 124 -6.08 0.10 32.30
N GLU A 125 -4.84 -0.29 32.62
CA GLU A 125 -3.73 -0.23 31.68
C GLU A 125 -3.84 -1.33 30.62
N VAL A 126 -3.50 -0.98 29.38
CA VAL A 126 -3.57 -1.86 28.20
C VAL A 126 -2.18 -2.36 27.87
N ASP A 127 -2.05 -3.67 27.65
CA ASP A 127 -0.80 -4.28 27.18
C ASP A 127 -0.92 -4.67 25.70
N TYR A 128 -0.35 -3.86 24.83
CA TYR A 128 -0.31 -4.11 23.39
C TYR A 128 0.71 -5.18 22.98
N SER A 129 1.60 -5.61 23.87
CA SER A 129 2.57 -6.67 23.61
C SER A 129 2.04 -8.06 23.94
N ASP A 130 0.98 -8.16 24.74
CA ASP A 130 0.40 -9.43 25.16
C ASP A 130 -0.40 -10.08 24.03
N VAL A 131 0.06 -11.23 23.58
CA VAL A 131 -0.56 -12.06 22.53
C VAL A 131 -1.23 -13.32 23.07
N SER A 132 -1.46 -13.41 24.38
CA SER A 132 -2.03 -14.59 25.03
C SER A 132 -3.41 -14.98 24.50
N ILE A 133 -4.21 -14.02 24.04
CA ILE A 133 -5.50 -14.29 23.37
C ILE A 133 -5.26 -14.63 21.91
N THR A 134 -4.58 -13.75 21.16
CA THR A 134 -4.18 -13.91 19.76
C THR A 134 -3.27 -12.75 19.32
N GLU A 135 -2.44 -12.96 18.31
CA GLU A 135 -1.67 -11.88 17.65
C GLU A 135 -2.55 -10.89 16.85
N ASN A 136 -3.83 -11.23 16.62
CA ASN A 136 -4.76 -10.36 15.90
C ASN A 136 -5.47 -9.40 16.84
N THR A 137 -4.69 -8.55 17.50
CA THR A 137 -5.20 -7.48 18.36
C THR A 137 -5.59 -6.27 17.50
N ARG A 138 -6.73 -5.62 17.80
CA ARG A 138 -7.27 -4.50 17.02
C ARG A 138 -7.83 -3.40 17.92
N ALA A 139 -7.78 -2.18 17.39
CA ALA A 139 -8.53 -1.04 17.89
C ALA A 139 -9.39 -0.46 16.78
N SER A 140 -10.68 -0.31 17.05
CA SER A 140 -11.61 0.39 16.17
C SER A 140 -11.96 1.75 16.79
N TYR A 141 -11.82 2.81 16.01
CA TYR A 141 -12.12 4.18 16.45
C TYR A 141 -12.66 5.03 15.29
N PRO A 142 -13.50 6.05 15.61
CA PRO A 142 -13.99 6.98 14.60
C PRO A 142 -12.82 7.72 13.91
N LEU A 143 -12.96 8.01 12.62
CA LEU A 143 -11.92 8.69 11.84
C LEU A 143 -11.50 10.04 12.45
N GLN A 144 -12.45 10.79 13.03
CA GLN A 144 -12.18 12.07 13.70
C GLN A 144 -11.29 11.97 14.94
N PHE A 145 -10.94 10.76 15.40
CA PHE A 145 -9.97 10.59 16.47
C PHE A 145 -8.52 10.70 15.96
N MET A 146 -8.29 10.49 14.66
CA MET A 146 -7.02 10.75 14.03
C MET A 146 -6.72 12.25 13.99
N PRO A 147 -5.55 12.69 14.46
CA PRO A 147 -5.22 14.13 14.57
C PRO A 147 -5.29 14.89 13.23
N ASN A 148 -4.93 14.23 12.15
CA ASN A 148 -4.89 14.77 10.78
C ASN A 148 -6.01 14.24 9.88
N ALA A 149 -7.15 13.80 10.44
CA ALA A 149 -8.26 13.31 9.64
C ALA A 149 -8.98 14.44 8.89
N ARG A 150 -9.23 14.23 7.61
CA ARG A 150 -10.12 15.08 6.81
C ARG A 150 -11.58 14.78 7.15
N ILE A 151 -12.31 15.77 7.62
CA ILE A 151 -13.74 15.64 7.96
C ILE A 151 -14.54 16.74 7.21
N PRO A 152 -15.54 16.38 6.40
CA PRO A 152 -15.95 15.02 6.06
C PRO A 152 -14.87 14.28 5.24
N ALA A 153 -14.83 12.95 5.34
CA ALA A 153 -13.89 12.08 4.65
C ALA A 153 -14.23 11.93 3.14
N THR A 154 -14.40 13.07 2.50
CA THR A 154 -14.77 13.20 1.08
C THR A 154 -14.02 14.38 0.48
N VAL A 155 -13.44 14.18 -0.69
CA VAL A 155 -12.74 15.22 -1.43
C VAL A 155 -13.26 15.27 -2.87
N GLU A 156 -13.56 16.48 -3.35
CA GLU A 156 -14.02 16.75 -4.72
C GLU A 156 -12.84 17.01 -5.66
N HIS A 157 -11.75 16.27 -5.47
CA HIS A 157 -10.55 16.31 -6.27
C HIS A 157 -10.23 14.91 -6.80
N GLN A 158 -9.79 14.86 -8.05
CA GLN A 158 -9.30 13.60 -8.64
C GLN A 158 -7.95 13.25 -8.03
N PRO A 159 -7.62 11.97 -7.86
CA PRO A 159 -6.26 11.57 -7.49
C PRO A 159 -5.24 12.11 -8.49
N GLU A 160 -4.21 12.74 -7.96
CA GLU A 160 -3.06 13.23 -8.73
C GLU A 160 -1.87 12.27 -8.69
N ARG A 161 -1.90 11.32 -7.76
CA ARG A 161 -0.85 10.30 -7.61
C ARG A 161 -1.48 8.97 -7.23
N VAL A 162 -1.00 7.90 -7.86
CA VAL A 162 -1.35 6.52 -7.48
C VAL A 162 -0.07 5.76 -7.15
N ILE A 163 -0.04 5.17 -5.97
CA ILE A 163 1.14 4.51 -5.42
C ILE A 163 0.77 3.06 -5.12
N LEU A 164 1.41 2.12 -5.83
CA LEU A 164 1.29 0.69 -5.57
C LEU A 164 2.45 0.28 -4.67
N LEU A 165 2.15 -0.07 -3.42
CA LEU A 165 3.14 -0.53 -2.45
C LEU A 165 3.34 -2.04 -2.57
N THR A 166 4.58 -2.45 -2.59
CA THR A 166 4.98 -3.86 -2.49
C THR A 166 6.03 -4.04 -1.40
N CYS A 167 6.21 -5.27 -0.95
CA CYS A 167 7.30 -5.65 -0.05
C CYS A 167 8.00 -6.85 -0.68
N ASP A 168 9.03 -6.61 -1.47
CA ASP A 168 9.81 -7.66 -2.10
C ASP A 168 10.87 -8.21 -1.14
N ALA A 169 10.79 -9.48 -0.79
CA ALA A 169 11.78 -10.14 0.07
C ALA A 169 12.94 -10.77 -0.70
N PHE A 170 12.90 -10.71 -2.03
CA PHE A 170 13.96 -11.24 -2.89
C PHE A 170 15.01 -10.17 -3.25
N GLY A 171 14.70 -8.90 -3.00
CA GLY A 171 15.60 -7.76 -3.17
C GLY A 171 15.89 -7.42 -4.64
N VAL A 172 15.01 -7.77 -5.55
CA VAL A 172 15.18 -7.58 -6.99
C VAL A 172 14.26 -6.52 -7.60
N LEU A 173 13.16 -6.15 -6.92
CA LEU A 173 12.35 -5.03 -7.36
C LEU A 173 12.97 -3.69 -6.93
N PRO A 174 12.87 -2.65 -7.77
CA PRO A 174 13.41 -1.34 -7.45
C PRO A 174 12.64 -0.68 -6.30
N PRO A 175 13.31 0.14 -5.46
CA PRO A 175 12.64 0.92 -4.42
C PRO A 175 11.55 1.83 -4.95
N ILE A 176 11.70 2.35 -6.16
CA ILE A 176 10.68 3.13 -6.86
C ILE A 176 10.75 2.88 -8.36
N SER A 177 9.58 2.81 -9.00
CA SER A 177 9.45 2.74 -10.45
C SER A 177 8.25 3.55 -10.91
N LYS A 178 8.40 4.29 -12.00
CA LYS A 178 7.27 4.91 -12.70
C LYS A 178 6.61 3.87 -13.61
N LEU A 179 5.29 3.77 -13.55
CA LEU A 179 4.53 2.75 -14.28
C LEU A 179 3.84 3.34 -15.52
N THR A 180 3.82 2.55 -16.61
CA THR A 180 2.89 2.79 -17.72
C THR A 180 1.48 2.33 -17.36
N PRO A 181 0.43 2.75 -18.10
CA PRO A 181 -0.94 2.27 -17.83
C PRO A 181 -1.06 0.75 -17.83
N GLU A 182 -0.37 0.06 -18.75
CA GLU A 182 -0.36 -1.40 -18.85
C GLU A 182 0.33 -2.04 -17.64
N GLN A 183 1.44 -1.44 -17.18
CA GLN A 183 2.13 -1.89 -15.97
C GLN A 183 1.28 -1.65 -14.71
N VAL A 184 0.52 -0.56 -14.65
CA VAL A 184 -0.45 -0.36 -13.56
C VAL A 184 -1.46 -1.48 -13.53
N MET A 185 -2.10 -1.81 -14.65
CA MET A 185 -3.05 -2.92 -14.72
C MET A 185 -2.40 -4.23 -14.29
N TYR A 186 -1.20 -4.52 -14.80
CA TYR A 186 -0.47 -5.75 -14.48
C TYR A 186 -0.15 -5.88 -12.99
N HIS A 187 0.43 -4.83 -12.40
CA HIS A 187 0.79 -4.85 -10.98
C HIS A 187 -0.44 -4.77 -10.07
N PHE A 188 -1.50 -4.07 -10.47
CA PHE A 188 -2.75 -4.00 -9.75
C PHE A 188 -3.47 -5.36 -9.72
N ILE A 189 -3.58 -6.05 -10.87
CA ILE A 189 -4.15 -7.40 -10.94
C ILE A 189 -3.28 -8.39 -10.17
N SER A 190 -1.95 -8.26 -10.24
CA SER A 190 -1.04 -9.14 -9.50
C SER A 190 -1.16 -8.96 -7.99
N GLY A 191 -1.19 -7.70 -7.52
CA GLY A 191 -1.24 -7.38 -6.09
C GLY A 191 -0.14 -8.11 -5.32
N TYR A 192 1.11 -7.95 -5.76
CA TYR A 192 2.27 -8.68 -5.24
C TYR A 192 2.77 -8.13 -3.91
N THR A 193 3.08 -9.03 -3.00
CA THR A 193 3.95 -8.80 -1.85
C THR A 193 4.67 -10.10 -1.48
N ALA A 194 5.66 -10.04 -0.58
CA ALA A 194 6.24 -11.24 0.02
C ALA A 194 5.82 -11.32 1.50
N LYS A 195 5.41 -12.50 1.93
CA LYS A 195 5.31 -12.84 3.35
C LYS A 195 6.71 -13.14 3.86
N VAL A 196 7.06 -12.59 5.00
CA VAL A 196 8.36 -12.81 5.65
C VAL A 196 8.17 -13.36 7.05
N ALA A 197 9.19 -14.04 7.57
CA ALA A 197 9.16 -14.60 8.92
C ALA A 197 8.77 -13.54 9.96
N GLY A 198 7.89 -13.90 10.90
CA GLY A 198 7.38 -13.01 11.95
C GLY A 198 6.27 -12.05 11.52
N THR A 199 5.84 -12.05 10.24
CA THR A 199 4.69 -11.23 9.80
C THR A 199 3.37 -11.99 9.81
N GLU A 200 3.42 -13.32 9.68
CA GLU A 200 2.26 -14.22 9.77
C GLU A 200 2.68 -15.55 10.44
N MET A 201 1.74 -16.18 11.15
CA MET A 201 1.99 -17.48 11.77
C MET A 201 2.38 -18.55 10.74
N GLY A 202 3.43 -19.32 11.02
CA GLY A 202 3.88 -20.43 10.19
C GLY A 202 4.78 -20.05 9.00
N VAL A 203 5.07 -18.76 8.80
CA VAL A 203 6.02 -18.31 7.78
C VAL A 203 7.43 -18.30 8.35
N THR A 204 8.27 -19.23 7.89
CA THR A 204 9.69 -19.34 8.28
C THR A 204 10.65 -18.80 7.23
N GLU A 205 10.22 -18.79 5.97
CA GLU A 205 10.99 -18.28 4.83
C GLU A 205 10.13 -17.35 3.96
N PRO A 206 10.73 -16.41 3.23
CA PRO A 206 10.00 -15.51 2.36
C PRO A 206 9.22 -16.25 1.27
N GLN A 207 7.95 -15.89 1.11
CA GLN A 207 7.07 -16.45 0.11
C GLN A 207 6.40 -15.34 -0.70
N ALA A 208 6.48 -15.44 -2.03
CA ALA A 208 5.71 -14.57 -2.90
C ALA A 208 4.20 -14.80 -2.69
N THR A 209 3.46 -13.72 -2.55
CA THR A 209 2.00 -13.75 -2.36
C THR A 209 1.36 -12.78 -3.34
N PHE A 210 0.28 -13.20 -3.94
CA PHE A 210 -0.48 -12.42 -4.90
C PHE A 210 -1.93 -12.30 -4.43
N SER A 211 -2.48 -11.08 -4.51
CA SER A 211 -3.86 -10.80 -4.15
C SER A 211 -4.43 -9.79 -5.14
N ALA A 212 -5.23 -10.26 -6.07
CA ALA A 212 -5.76 -9.45 -7.16
C ALA A 212 -6.36 -8.13 -6.64
N CYS A 213 -5.98 -7.03 -7.29
CA CYS A 213 -6.40 -5.66 -6.94
C CYS A 213 -6.14 -5.29 -5.48
N PHE A 214 -5.13 -5.92 -4.85
CA PHE A 214 -4.81 -5.81 -3.41
C PHE A 214 -5.95 -6.20 -2.47
N GLY A 215 -6.98 -6.86 -2.99
CA GLY A 215 -8.19 -7.19 -2.23
C GLY A 215 -8.93 -8.42 -2.73
N ALA A 216 -8.24 -9.44 -3.23
CA ALA A 216 -8.84 -10.64 -3.83
C ALA A 216 -10.02 -11.25 -3.04
N PRO A 217 -9.98 -11.37 -1.70
CA PRO A 217 -11.09 -11.92 -0.93
C PRO A 217 -12.39 -11.11 -0.99
N PHE A 218 -12.32 -9.83 -1.42
CA PHE A 218 -13.45 -8.91 -1.43
C PHE A 218 -14.00 -8.64 -2.82
N LEU A 219 -13.32 -9.13 -3.88
CA LEU A 219 -13.75 -8.94 -5.26
C LEU A 219 -14.95 -9.84 -5.59
N VAL A 220 -15.98 -9.25 -6.19
CA VAL A 220 -17.17 -9.97 -6.65
C VAL A 220 -17.23 -10.05 -8.18
N TRP A 221 -16.76 -9.01 -8.85
CA TRP A 221 -16.54 -9.02 -10.30
C TRP A 221 -15.16 -9.59 -10.61
N HIS A 222 -14.94 -10.02 -11.85
CA HIS A 222 -13.63 -10.44 -12.29
C HIS A 222 -12.59 -9.32 -12.07
N PRO A 223 -11.37 -9.61 -11.59
CA PRO A 223 -10.34 -8.59 -11.29
C PRO A 223 -10.08 -7.62 -12.44
N TYR A 224 -10.19 -8.08 -13.68
CA TYR A 224 -10.05 -7.26 -14.88
C TYR A 224 -11.01 -6.06 -14.90
N VAL A 225 -12.25 -6.22 -14.40
CA VAL A 225 -13.23 -5.11 -14.36
C VAL A 225 -12.72 -3.93 -13.53
N TYR A 226 -12.14 -4.22 -12.37
CA TYR A 226 -11.57 -3.17 -11.49
C TYR A 226 -10.30 -2.58 -12.09
N ALA A 227 -9.45 -3.40 -12.70
CA ALA A 227 -8.22 -2.96 -13.33
C ALA A 227 -8.49 -2.08 -14.57
N GLU A 228 -9.47 -2.44 -15.39
CA GLU A 228 -9.93 -1.63 -16.53
C GLU A 228 -10.47 -0.27 -16.07
N MET A 229 -11.26 -0.26 -14.97
CA MET A 229 -11.76 0.99 -14.39
C MET A 229 -10.61 1.88 -13.86
N LEU A 230 -9.63 1.27 -13.18
CA LEU A 230 -8.45 2.01 -12.68
C LEU A 230 -7.65 2.61 -13.84
N ALA A 231 -7.33 1.82 -14.86
CA ALA A 231 -6.58 2.29 -16.03
C ALA A 231 -7.31 3.42 -16.76
N ALA A 232 -8.62 3.27 -16.99
CA ALA A 232 -9.43 4.30 -17.65
C ALA A 232 -9.52 5.60 -16.83
N LYS A 233 -9.57 5.50 -15.49
CA LYS A 233 -9.54 6.67 -14.61
C LYS A 233 -8.17 7.36 -14.64
N LEU A 234 -7.07 6.62 -14.62
CA LEU A 234 -5.71 7.16 -14.75
C LEU A 234 -5.50 7.83 -16.10
N GLU A 235 -5.94 7.22 -17.20
CA GLU A 235 -5.89 7.82 -18.53
C GLU A 235 -6.67 9.15 -18.57
N LYS A 236 -7.88 9.18 -17.99
CA LYS A 236 -8.72 10.37 -17.94
C LYS A 236 -8.15 11.48 -17.06
N SER A 237 -7.56 11.16 -15.92
CA SER A 237 -6.99 12.13 -14.98
C SER A 237 -5.58 12.57 -15.36
N GLY A 238 -4.84 11.76 -16.10
CA GLY A 238 -3.42 11.96 -16.37
C GLY A 238 -2.51 11.75 -15.15
N ALA A 239 -3.05 11.20 -14.05
CA ALA A 239 -2.29 10.99 -12.83
C ALA A 239 -1.17 9.95 -13.04
N PRO A 240 0.09 10.27 -12.70
CA PRO A 240 1.17 9.31 -12.73
C PRO A 240 0.97 8.23 -11.66
N ALA A 241 1.44 7.02 -11.98
CA ALA A 241 1.43 5.90 -11.07
C ALA A 241 2.85 5.39 -10.82
N TYR A 242 3.10 4.98 -9.57
CA TYR A 242 4.40 4.51 -9.12
C TYR A 242 4.25 3.17 -8.40
N LEU A 243 5.22 2.27 -8.63
CA LEU A 243 5.45 1.10 -7.78
C LEU A 243 6.53 1.48 -6.76
N VAL A 244 6.23 1.32 -5.47
CA VAL A 244 7.19 1.59 -4.39
C VAL A 244 7.41 0.30 -3.59
N ASN A 245 8.65 -0.17 -3.56
CA ASN A 245 9.07 -1.35 -2.83
C ASN A 245 9.58 -0.96 -1.43
N THR A 246 8.87 -1.38 -0.41
CA THR A 246 9.25 -1.21 1.02
C THR A 246 9.96 -2.43 1.59
N GLY A 247 10.28 -3.39 0.74
CA GLY A 247 10.93 -4.65 1.08
C GLY A 247 12.46 -4.56 1.10
N TRP A 248 13.12 -5.57 0.57
CA TRP A 248 14.57 -5.72 0.61
C TRP A 248 15.26 -5.07 -0.58
N THR A 249 16.49 -4.66 -0.34
CA THR A 249 17.44 -4.16 -1.34
C THR A 249 18.83 -4.70 -1.06
N GLY A 250 19.68 -4.77 -2.11
CA GLY A 250 21.04 -5.25 -2.00
C GLY A 250 21.20 -6.76 -1.74
N GLY A 251 20.13 -7.53 -1.92
CA GLY A 251 20.06 -8.98 -1.72
C GLY A 251 18.72 -9.41 -1.18
N ALA A 252 18.44 -10.71 -1.20
CA ALA A 252 17.23 -11.28 -0.62
C ALA A 252 17.23 -11.18 0.93
N TYR A 253 16.09 -11.50 1.52
CA TYR A 253 15.97 -11.68 2.99
C TYR A 253 17.14 -12.53 3.53
N GLY A 254 17.74 -12.08 4.64
CA GLY A 254 18.92 -12.72 5.24
C GLY A 254 20.26 -12.35 4.62
N VAL A 255 20.28 -11.65 3.47
CA VAL A 255 21.50 -11.19 2.80
C VAL A 255 21.47 -9.67 2.62
N GLY A 256 20.43 -9.16 2.00
CA GLY A 256 20.18 -7.73 1.87
C GLY A 256 19.62 -7.11 3.14
N SER A 257 19.24 -5.84 3.05
CA SER A 257 18.56 -5.11 4.13
C SER A 257 17.19 -4.63 3.69
N ARG A 258 16.25 -4.55 4.60
CA ARG A 258 14.96 -3.93 4.33
C ARG A 258 15.14 -2.42 4.13
N MET A 259 14.43 -1.85 3.17
CA MET A 259 14.36 -0.40 2.98
C MET A 259 14.00 0.29 4.29
N SER A 260 14.76 1.33 4.65
CA SER A 260 14.46 2.10 5.84
C SER A 260 13.16 2.88 5.65
N LEU A 261 12.40 3.09 6.75
CA LEU A 261 11.22 3.95 6.70
C LEU A 261 11.59 5.38 6.28
N LYS A 262 12.78 5.85 6.67
CA LYS A 262 13.31 7.16 6.28
C LYS A 262 13.44 7.27 4.76
N ASP A 263 14.13 6.31 4.13
CA ASP A 263 14.33 6.32 2.68
C ASP A 263 13.01 6.18 1.94
N THR A 264 12.12 5.29 2.40
CA THR A 264 10.78 5.14 1.82
C THR A 264 9.99 6.45 1.89
N ARG A 265 10.00 7.16 3.01
CA ARG A 265 9.35 8.47 3.14
C ARG A 265 9.97 9.51 2.20
N GLN A 266 11.29 9.51 1.99
CA GLN A 266 11.92 10.39 1.00
C GLN A 266 11.41 10.12 -0.42
N LEU A 267 11.17 8.85 -0.78
CA LEU A 267 10.59 8.50 -2.07
C LEU A 267 9.14 8.97 -2.19
N ILE A 268 8.34 8.79 -1.14
CA ILE A 268 6.95 9.26 -1.09
C ILE A 268 6.89 10.80 -1.16
N ASP A 269 7.75 11.49 -0.39
CA ASP A 269 7.88 12.95 -0.47
C ASP A 269 8.22 13.41 -1.88
N ALA A 270 9.14 12.72 -2.57
CA ALA A 270 9.52 13.04 -3.95
C ALA A 270 8.37 12.82 -4.96
N ILE A 271 7.50 11.84 -4.72
CA ILE A 271 6.27 11.65 -5.49
C ILE A 271 5.31 12.82 -5.27
N HIS A 272 5.19 13.30 -4.03
CA HIS A 272 4.24 14.34 -3.66
C HIS A 272 4.67 15.75 -4.11
N ASP A 273 5.95 16.08 -3.96
CA ASP A 273 6.45 17.43 -4.22
C ASP A 273 6.82 17.72 -5.68
N GLY A 274 6.60 16.73 -6.58
CA GLY A 274 6.87 16.88 -8.02
C GLY A 274 8.36 16.82 -8.38
N SER A 275 9.27 16.50 -7.44
CA SER A 275 10.71 16.39 -7.75
C SER A 275 11.04 15.23 -8.70
N LEU A 276 10.10 14.33 -8.93
CA LEU A 276 10.20 13.30 -9.96
C LEU A 276 9.77 13.79 -11.37
N ASP A 277 9.15 14.96 -11.47
CA ASP A 277 8.75 15.54 -12.73
C ASP A 277 10.00 15.96 -13.53
N GLY A 278 10.08 15.51 -14.79
CA GLY A 278 11.26 15.76 -15.63
C GLY A 278 12.49 14.90 -15.30
N MET A 279 12.43 14.02 -14.26
CA MET A 279 13.49 13.06 -14.00
C MET A 279 13.65 12.10 -15.16
N GLN A 280 14.89 11.73 -15.46
CA GLN A 280 15.18 10.69 -16.45
C GLN A 280 15.08 9.32 -15.81
N TRP A 281 14.44 8.41 -16.53
CA TRP A 281 14.21 7.04 -16.14
C TRP A 281 14.89 6.12 -17.13
N GLU A 282 15.38 4.98 -16.67
CA GLU A 282 15.94 3.93 -17.52
C GLU A 282 15.18 2.62 -17.30
N GLU A 283 15.09 1.81 -18.36
CA GLU A 283 14.38 0.54 -18.27
C GLU A 283 15.25 -0.52 -17.60
N MET A 284 14.72 -1.10 -16.54
CA MET A 284 15.35 -2.21 -15.84
C MET A 284 15.08 -3.53 -16.60
N PRO A 285 16.12 -4.32 -16.90
CA PRO A 285 15.95 -5.64 -17.53
C PRO A 285 15.03 -6.58 -16.74
N ILE A 286 14.46 -7.57 -17.42
CA ILE A 286 13.58 -8.64 -16.90
C ILE A 286 12.17 -8.17 -16.58
N PHE A 287 12.02 -7.11 -15.79
CA PHE A 287 10.70 -6.60 -15.41
C PHE A 287 10.21 -5.46 -16.31
N GLY A 288 11.08 -4.83 -17.08
CA GLY A 288 10.74 -3.66 -17.92
C GLY A 288 10.30 -2.43 -17.12
N LEU A 289 10.61 -2.39 -15.82
CA LEU A 289 10.26 -1.29 -14.94
C LEU A 289 11.16 -0.08 -15.19
N GLN A 290 10.57 1.12 -15.13
CA GLN A 290 11.31 2.37 -15.25
C GLN A 290 11.92 2.75 -13.89
N VAL A 291 13.25 2.76 -13.80
CA VAL A 291 13.99 3.13 -12.58
C VAL A 291 14.70 4.46 -12.73
N PRO A 292 14.89 5.23 -11.64
CA PRO A 292 15.60 6.50 -11.70
C PRO A 292 17.04 6.35 -12.22
N SER A 293 17.48 7.23 -13.12
CA SER A 293 18.87 7.31 -13.59
C SER A 293 19.76 8.18 -12.69
N THR A 294 19.17 8.90 -11.72
CA THR A 294 19.86 9.74 -10.74
C THR A 294 19.33 9.46 -9.33
N GLY A 295 20.06 9.91 -8.29
CA GLY A 295 19.59 9.83 -6.90
C GLY A 295 18.34 10.69 -6.66
N ILE A 296 17.55 10.33 -5.64
CA ILE A 296 16.35 11.06 -5.21
C ILE A 296 16.60 11.58 -3.81
N LYS A 297 16.64 12.91 -3.63
CA LYS A 297 16.89 13.53 -2.32
C LYS A 297 18.12 12.88 -1.64
N ASP A 298 17.97 12.40 -0.41
CA ASP A 298 19.02 11.73 0.36
C ASP A 298 19.14 10.23 0.05
N VAL A 299 18.34 9.69 -0.91
CA VAL A 299 18.42 8.29 -1.33
C VAL A 299 19.38 8.17 -2.51
N PRO A 300 20.54 7.52 -2.33
CA PRO A 300 21.54 7.44 -3.38
C PRO A 300 21.14 6.52 -4.52
N LEU A 301 21.69 6.79 -5.71
CA LEU A 301 21.40 6.04 -6.93
C LEU A 301 21.62 4.52 -6.78
N GLU A 302 22.67 4.14 -6.04
CA GLU A 302 23.01 2.71 -5.83
C GLU A 302 21.90 1.97 -5.09
N THR A 303 21.16 2.66 -4.22
CA THR A 303 19.99 2.07 -3.53
C THR A 303 18.80 1.93 -4.49
N LEU A 304 18.62 2.90 -5.38
CA LEU A 304 17.49 2.95 -6.32
C LEU A 304 17.59 1.94 -7.46
N GLN A 305 18.80 1.47 -7.76
CA GLN A 305 19.07 0.50 -8.82
C GLN A 305 19.41 -0.88 -8.23
N PRO A 306 18.50 -1.86 -8.28
CA PRO A 306 18.65 -3.14 -7.56
C PRO A 306 19.95 -3.88 -7.86
N LEU A 307 20.38 -3.95 -9.13
CA LEU A 307 21.64 -4.60 -9.48
C LEU A 307 22.85 -3.92 -8.84
N LYS A 308 22.89 -2.58 -8.84
CA LYS A 308 23.98 -1.82 -8.19
C LYS A 308 23.99 -2.04 -6.68
N ALA A 309 22.81 -2.09 -6.05
CA ALA A 309 22.69 -2.41 -4.64
C ALA A 309 23.23 -3.81 -4.31
N TRP A 310 22.93 -4.82 -5.16
CA TRP A 310 23.45 -6.18 -5.01
C TRP A 310 24.98 -6.22 -5.14
N GLN A 311 25.53 -5.56 -6.16
CA GLN A 311 26.99 -5.49 -6.39
C GLN A 311 27.70 -4.80 -5.22
N LYS A 312 27.13 -3.71 -4.69
CA LYS A 312 27.64 -3.01 -3.50
C LYS A 312 27.73 -3.91 -2.27
N ASN A 313 26.79 -4.85 -2.13
CA ASN A 313 26.79 -5.85 -1.06
C ASN A 313 27.59 -7.13 -1.43
N GLY A 314 28.45 -7.08 -2.45
CA GLY A 314 29.29 -8.19 -2.84
C GLY A 314 28.58 -9.36 -3.53
N GLN A 315 27.32 -9.16 -3.94
CA GLN A 315 26.55 -10.19 -4.65
C GLN A 315 26.83 -10.13 -6.15
N SER A 316 26.83 -11.29 -6.82
CA SER A 316 27.09 -11.36 -8.25
C SER A 316 25.87 -10.99 -9.09
N GLU A 317 26.12 -10.43 -10.27
CA GLU A 317 25.08 -10.15 -11.27
C GLU A 317 24.33 -11.42 -11.70
N GLY A 318 25.05 -12.56 -11.88
CA GLY A 318 24.40 -13.82 -12.21
C GLY A 318 23.37 -14.27 -11.19
N LYS A 319 23.67 -14.10 -9.89
CA LYS A 319 22.73 -14.42 -8.81
C LYS A 319 21.53 -13.49 -8.81
N PHE A 320 21.75 -12.20 -9.07
CA PHE A 320 20.67 -11.23 -9.25
C PHE A 320 19.74 -11.64 -10.39
N GLN A 321 20.30 -11.94 -11.57
CA GLN A 321 19.53 -12.33 -12.76
C GLN A 321 18.72 -13.62 -12.53
N GLU A 322 19.33 -14.63 -11.88
CA GLU A 322 18.64 -15.86 -11.51
C GLU A 322 17.43 -15.58 -10.60
N THR A 323 17.63 -14.77 -9.55
CA THR A 323 16.59 -14.44 -8.57
C THR A 323 15.47 -13.60 -9.21
N ALA A 324 15.83 -12.59 -10.01
CA ALA A 324 14.89 -11.75 -10.73
C ALA A 324 14.06 -12.55 -11.75
N THR A 325 14.71 -13.45 -12.49
CA THR A 325 14.02 -14.34 -13.43
C THR A 325 13.06 -15.28 -12.72
N SER A 326 13.45 -15.79 -11.55
CA SER A 326 12.59 -16.67 -10.74
C SER A 326 11.35 -15.93 -10.26
N LEU A 327 11.49 -14.69 -9.77
CA LEU A 327 10.35 -13.87 -9.38
C LEU A 327 9.45 -13.51 -10.58
N ALA A 328 10.04 -13.16 -11.72
CA ALA A 328 9.27 -12.87 -12.94
C ALA A 328 8.43 -14.08 -13.40
N LYS A 329 8.94 -15.30 -13.25
CA LYS A 329 8.16 -16.52 -13.52
C LYS A 329 6.98 -16.69 -12.57
N LEU A 330 7.12 -16.32 -11.28
CA LEU A 330 6.00 -16.35 -10.34
C LEU A 330 4.92 -15.34 -10.74
N PHE A 331 5.29 -14.13 -11.16
CA PHE A 331 4.34 -13.17 -11.73
C PHE A 331 3.61 -13.73 -12.95
N GLN A 332 4.34 -14.32 -13.89
CA GLN A 332 3.74 -14.93 -15.10
C GLN A 332 2.80 -16.08 -14.74
N GLY A 333 3.17 -16.94 -13.79
CA GLY A 333 2.33 -18.05 -13.32
C GLY A 333 1.06 -17.56 -12.62
N ASN A 334 1.10 -16.41 -11.96
CA ASN A 334 -0.10 -15.84 -11.33
C ASN A 334 -1.11 -15.29 -12.36
N PHE A 335 -0.69 -15.04 -13.60
CA PHE A 335 -1.54 -14.51 -14.68
C PHE A 335 -2.19 -15.59 -15.54
N GLN A 336 -1.79 -16.84 -15.39
CA GLN A 336 -2.36 -18.01 -16.08
C GLN A 336 -3.56 -18.59 -15.31
#